data_254ed45fb19997995897e87ffd3f449f
#
_entry.id   254ed45fb19997995897e87ffd3f449f
#
_cell.length_a   1.000
_cell.length_b   1.000
_cell.length_c   1.000
_cell.angle_alpha   90.00
_cell.angle_beta   90.00
_cell.angle_gamma   90.00
#
_symmetry.space_group_name_H-M   'P 1'
#
loop_
_entity.id
_entity.type
_entity.pdbx_description
1 polymer ?
#
loop_
_entity_poly.entity_id
_entity_poly.type
_entity_poly.pdbx_seq_one_letter_code
_entity_poly.pdbx_strand_id
1 'polypeptide(L)'
;MKLLQDLPKNPRYSILLEPVWAIPGTIVLFYAPLYMKDAGLSDIEIGLINSVNLYFAFIFQLFAGSITNKLGRKRTTLIFDLVAWSIPMFIWAFSQNFWLFLIAYLLNATSKFVTVSFNCLIIEDVEEHKRSKVFAILNMIITGAGVLTPIAGVVIADFGIGPTLASIYFIGGILMTAMFFIRNRYTDETEVGKELMGMHSQTRVMHSLASSLRLFGRSFYKRRLFPIILITVLSNLILQLNFFQVIFFKEQLKFDDRVISFIPVVTAVTVMLLYLVIIPRLKRRSEEKYVGFSIILSTAGAVLFLLIPVGNIAMLFLTLIVLAAGNFILQTYRDSLLMNRLGTHEKADMFSAVQTVMTLTAIPSGYLTGLLYHYNPMLLFSVILVLYLLLMIIMLFLPDPQKHSQVIESYKNM
;
A
#
# COMPACT_ATOMS: atom_id res chain seq x y z
N MET A 1 9.84 -21.19 -14.37
CA MET A 1 9.06 -21.30 -15.61
C MET A 1 7.92 -22.31 -15.52
N LYS A 2 8.07 -23.51 -14.96
CA LYS A 2 6.94 -24.48 -14.80
C LYS A 2 5.74 -23.90 -14.01
N LEU A 3 5.98 -23.03 -13.04
CA LEU A 3 4.95 -22.44 -12.18
C LEU A 3 3.93 -21.54 -12.94
N LEU A 4 4.34 -20.97 -14.08
CA LEU A 4 3.52 -20.07 -14.91
C LEU A 4 2.84 -20.79 -16.07
N GLN A 5 3.27 -22.02 -16.41
CA GLN A 5 2.73 -22.76 -17.55
C GLN A 5 1.27 -23.18 -17.35
N ASP A 6 0.87 -23.39 -16.09
CA ASP A 6 -0.50 -23.79 -15.72
C ASP A 6 -1.47 -22.61 -15.57
N LEU A 7 -1.01 -21.36 -15.80
CA LEU A 7 -1.84 -20.18 -15.71
C LEU A 7 -2.37 -19.77 -17.10
N PRO A 8 -3.60 -19.23 -17.16
CA PRO A 8 -4.14 -18.61 -18.37
C PRO A 8 -3.23 -17.51 -18.92
N LYS A 9 -3.48 -17.11 -20.16
CA LYS A 9 -2.68 -16.15 -20.91
C LYS A 9 -2.49 -14.82 -20.18
N ASN A 10 -3.59 -14.21 -19.67
CA ASN A 10 -3.56 -12.91 -19.02
C ASN A 10 -2.66 -12.85 -17.78
N PRO A 11 -2.82 -13.68 -16.74
CA PRO A 11 -1.93 -13.66 -15.58
C PRO A 11 -0.51 -14.07 -15.94
N ARG A 12 -0.32 -15.00 -16.86
CA ARG A 12 1.00 -15.48 -17.26
C ARG A 12 1.88 -14.36 -17.83
N TYR A 13 1.39 -13.61 -18.82
CA TYR A 13 2.16 -12.52 -19.42
C TYR A 13 2.24 -11.31 -18.51
N SER A 14 1.20 -11.02 -17.72
CA SER A 14 1.26 -9.95 -16.72
C SER A 14 2.36 -10.20 -15.68
N ILE A 15 2.42 -11.39 -15.09
CA ILE A 15 3.45 -11.78 -14.12
C ILE A 15 4.85 -11.74 -14.75
N LEU A 16 5.01 -12.22 -15.98
CA LEU A 16 6.31 -12.25 -16.65
C LEU A 16 6.87 -10.84 -16.88
N LEU A 17 6.02 -9.88 -17.17
CA LEU A 17 6.39 -8.51 -17.50
C LEU A 17 6.42 -7.58 -16.25
N GLU A 18 5.81 -8.00 -15.14
CA GLU A 18 5.71 -7.20 -13.91
C GLU A 18 7.06 -6.67 -13.37
N PRO A 19 8.18 -7.42 -13.43
CA PRO A 19 9.48 -6.90 -12.98
C PRO A 19 9.91 -5.61 -13.67
N VAL A 20 9.51 -5.38 -14.92
CA VAL A 20 9.85 -4.18 -15.69
C VAL A 20 9.20 -2.93 -15.10
N TRP A 21 8.00 -3.08 -14.50
CA TRP A 21 7.37 -2.02 -13.73
C TRP A 21 7.87 -1.99 -12.28
N ALA A 22 7.96 -3.16 -11.63
CA ALA A 22 8.20 -3.25 -10.19
C ALA A 22 9.57 -2.70 -9.79
N ILE A 23 10.62 -2.95 -10.60
CA ILE A 23 11.99 -2.51 -10.28
C ILE A 23 12.10 -0.97 -10.27
N PRO A 24 11.88 -0.25 -11.38
CA PRO A 24 11.96 1.21 -11.36
C PRO A 24 10.87 1.82 -10.46
N GLY A 25 9.66 1.27 -10.45
CA GLY A 25 8.56 1.74 -9.60
C GLY A 25 8.91 1.73 -8.11
N THR A 26 9.49 0.64 -7.62
CA THR A 26 9.91 0.54 -6.20
C THR A 26 10.99 1.55 -5.86
N ILE A 27 11.99 1.72 -6.73
CA ILE A 27 13.08 2.67 -6.51
C ILE A 27 12.55 4.10 -6.47
N VAL A 28 11.79 4.51 -7.48
CA VAL A 28 11.32 5.89 -7.58
C VAL A 28 10.31 6.26 -6.49
N LEU A 29 9.43 5.34 -6.10
CA LEU A 29 8.48 5.58 -5.01
C LEU A 29 9.18 5.67 -3.65
N PHE A 30 10.21 4.87 -3.42
CA PHE A 30 10.99 4.93 -2.18
C PHE A 30 11.73 6.27 -2.03
N TYR A 31 12.37 6.74 -3.11
CA TYR A 31 13.14 7.98 -3.09
C TYR A 31 12.31 9.23 -3.40
N ALA A 32 11.04 9.11 -3.76
CA ALA A 32 10.20 10.24 -4.17
C ALA A 32 10.21 11.42 -3.19
N PRO A 33 10.09 11.25 -1.85
CA PRO A 33 10.16 12.37 -0.92
C PRO A 33 11.53 13.05 -0.91
N LEU A 34 12.63 12.26 -0.97
CA LEU A 34 13.98 12.79 -1.05
C LEU A 34 14.24 13.53 -2.36
N TYR A 35 13.71 13.03 -3.47
CA TYR A 35 13.83 13.67 -4.78
C TYR A 35 13.12 15.04 -4.82
N MET A 36 11.91 15.12 -4.26
CA MET A 36 11.20 16.39 -4.11
C MET A 36 11.96 17.36 -3.21
N LYS A 37 12.57 16.85 -2.14
CA LYS A 37 13.39 17.64 -1.21
C LYS A 37 14.66 18.17 -1.88
N ASP A 38 15.35 17.34 -2.66
CA ASP A 38 16.55 17.68 -3.45
C ASP A 38 16.23 18.75 -4.52
N ALA A 39 15.03 18.70 -5.12
CA ALA A 39 14.51 19.70 -6.04
C ALA A 39 14.11 21.03 -5.35
N GLY A 40 14.31 21.15 -4.02
CA GLY A 40 14.10 22.37 -3.26
C GLY A 40 12.67 22.58 -2.72
N LEU A 41 11.79 21.56 -2.77
CA LEU A 41 10.47 21.66 -2.19
C LEU A 41 10.54 21.67 -0.65
N SER A 42 9.72 22.50 -0.03
CA SER A 42 9.52 22.51 1.41
C SER A 42 8.77 21.26 1.89
N ASP A 43 8.91 20.93 3.17
CA ASP A 43 8.21 19.78 3.77
C ASP A 43 6.69 19.89 3.64
N ILE A 44 6.17 21.12 3.76
CA ILE A 44 4.73 21.41 3.61
C ILE A 44 4.28 21.15 2.16
N GLU A 45 5.04 21.57 1.16
CA GLU A 45 4.73 21.33 -0.25
C GLU A 45 4.75 19.83 -0.58
N ILE A 46 5.76 19.10 -0.09
CA ILE A 46 5.85 17.64 -0.24
C ILE A 46 4.62 16.95 0.38
N GLY A 47 4.27 17.34 1.60
CA GLY A 47 3.09 16.84 2.29
C GLY A 47 1.78 17.18 1.57
N LEU A 48 1.67 18.40 1.02
CA LEU A 48 0.51 18.85 0.25
C LEU A 48 0.33 18.04 -1.03
N ILE A 49 1.42 17.82 -1.80
CA ILE A 49 1.40 16.96 -3.00
C ILE A 49 0.86 15.58 -2.66
N ASN A 50 1.34 14.98 -1.56
CA ASN A 50 0.85 13.66 -1.13
C ASN A 50 -0.63 13.68 -0.76
N SER A 51 -1.11 14.70 -0.01
CA SER A 51 -2.54 14.84 0.33
C SER A 51 -3.42 15.00 -0.91
N VAL A 52 -2.99 15.82 -1.87
CA VAL A 52 -3.72 16.04 -3.13
C VAL A 52 -3.77 14.75 -3.94
N ASN A 53 -2.66 14.00 -4.02
CA ASN A 53 -2.65 12.68 -4.66
C ASN A 53 -3.65 11.73 -4.00
N LEU A 54 -3.67 11.60 -2.67
CA LEU A 54 -4.59 10.75 -1.92
C LEU A 54 -6.06 11.17 -2.14
N TYR A 55 -6.34 12.48 -2.19
CA TYR A 55 -7.69 12.99 -2.45
C TYR A 55 -8.19 12.59 -3.84
N PHE A 56 -7.40 12.83 -4.89
CA PHE A 56 -7.78 12.46 -6.24
C PHE A 56 -7.79 10.94 -6.45
N ALA A 57 -6.87 10.21 -5.83
CA ALA A 57 -6.88 8.74 -5.81
C ALA A 57 -8.20 8.20 -5.22
N PHE A 58 -8.71 8.81 -4.14
CA PHE A 58 -10.01 8.47 -3.57
C PHE A 58 -11.15 8.72 -4.58
N ILE A 59 -11.17 9.90 -5.21
CA ILE A 59 -12.18 10.22 -6.21
C ILE A 59 -12.13 9.22 -7.37
N PHE A 60 -10.97 8.97 -7.94
CA PHE A 60 -10.81 8.04 -9.07
C PHE A 60 -11.19 6.60 -8.71
N GLN A 61 -10.91 6.18 -7.48
CA GLN A 61 -11.30 4.85 -6.99
C GLN A 61 -12.82 4.66 -7.02
N LEU A 62 -13.63 5.69 -6.75
CA LEU A 62 -15.10 5.61 -6.80
C LEU A 62 -15.62 5.28 -8.21
N PHE A 63 -14.91 5.73 -9.24
CA PHE A 63 -15.30 5.54 -10.63
C PHE A 63 -14.59 4.35 -11.29
N ALA A 64 -13.58 3.75 -10.63
CA ALA A 64 -12.70 2.76 -11.23
C ALA A 64 -13.46 1.53 -11.74
N GLY A 65 -14.40 0.99 -10.97
CA GLY A 65 -15.22 -0.14 -11.38
C GLY A 65 -16.11 0.18 -12.58
N SER A 66 -16.78 1.32 -12.57
CA SER A 66 -17.68 1.75 -13.66
C SER A 66 -16.93 1.95 -14.97
N ILE A 67 -15.77 2.60 -14.92
CA ILE A 67 -14.92 2.84 -16.10
C ILE A 67 -14.36 1.52 -16.62
N THR A 68 -13.89 0.64 -15.72
CA THR A 68 -13.39 -0.69 -16.09
C THR A 68 -14.48 -1.54 -16.76
N ASN A 69 -15.71 -1.50 -16.27
CA ASN A 69 -16.83 -2.23 -16.87
C ASN A 69 -17.23 -1.65 -18.23
N LYS A 70 -17.16 -0.33 -18.40
CA LYS A 70 -17.54 0.35 -19.65
C LYS A 70 -16.50 0.18 -20.76
N LEU A 71 -15.22 0.29 -20.44
CA LEU A 71 -14.12 0.27 -21.43
C LEU A 71 -13.50 -1.12 -21.62
N GLY A 72 -13.81 -2.07 -20.73
CA GLY A 72 -13.16 -3.38 -20.64
C GLY A 72 -11.88 -3.35 -19.79
N ARG A 73 -11.43 -4.51 -19.32
CA ARG A 73 -10.26 -4.65 -18.43
C ARG A 73 -8.96 -4.31 -19.15
N LYS A 74 -8.77 -4.91 -20.31
CA LYS A 74 -7.57 -4.76 -21.13
C LYS A 74 -7.34 -3.30 -21.54
N ARG A 75 -8.36 -2.65 -22.08
CA ARG A 75 -8.26 -1.27 -22.58
C ARG A 75 -8.08 -0.27 -21.45
N THR A 76 -8.84 -0.41 -20.35
CA THR A 76 -8.70 0.44 -19.17
C THR A 76 -7.29 0.34 -18.58
N THR A 77 -6.77 -0.89 -18.45
CA THR A 77 -5.42 -1.10 -17.94
C THR A 77 -4.38 -0.37 -18.79
N LEU A 78 -4.40 -0.52 -20.13
CA LEU A 78 -3.43 0.14 -20.99
C LEU A 78 -3.51 1.67 -20.90
N ILE A 79 -4.73 2.25 -21.04
CA ILE A 79 -4.91 3.71 -21.06
C ILE A 79 -4.40 4.31 -19.74
N PHE A 80 -4.82 3.73 -18.62
CA PHE A 80 -4.47 4.29 -17.32
C PHE A 80 -3.07 3.91 -16.84
N ASP A 81 -2.45 2.85 -17.34
CA ASP A 81 -1.01 2.62 -17.17
C ASP A 81 -0.19 3.73 -17.83
N LEU A 82 -0.57 4.13 -19.04
CA LEU A 82 0.12 5.24 -19.74
C LEU A 82 -0.09 6.56 -19.00
N VAL A 83 -1.32 6.86 -18.56
CA VAL A 83 -1.65 8.12 -17.87
C VAL A 83 -1.07 8.16 -16.47
N ALA A 84 -1.11 7.04 -15.71
CA ALA A 84 -0.69 7.01 -14.31
C ALA A 84 0.80 6.76 -14.11
N TRP A 85 1.47 6.15 -15.07
CA TRP A 85 2.89 5.78 -14.93
C TRP A 85 3.76 6.36 -16.03
N SER A 86 3.48 6.09 -17.32
CA SER A 86 4.36 6.56 -18.40
C SER A 86 4.49 8.08 -18.41
N ILE A 87 3.37 8.80 -18.47
CA ILE A 87 3.39 10.28 -18.52
C ILE A 87 4.01 10.87 -17.24
N PRO A 88 3.60 10.47 -16.02
CA PRO A 88 4.23 10.97 -14.80
C PRO A 88 5.72 10.68 -14.71
N MET A 89 6.19 9.51 -15.13
CA MET A 89 7.62 9.19 -15.11
C MET A 89 8.44 10.19 -15.93
N PHE A 90 7.96 10.58 -17.13
CA PHE A 90 8.63 11.60 -17.93
C PHE A 90 8.52 13.00 -17.30
N ILE A 91 7.37 13.37 -16.71
CA ILE A 91 7.25 14.64 -16.01
C ILE A 91 8.18 14.68 -14.80
N TRP A 92 8.20 13.63 -13.96
CA TRP A 92 9.10 13.55 -12.80
C TRP A 92 10.57 13.64 -13.19
N ALA A 93 10.98 13.04 -14.31
CA ALA A 93 12.37 13.12 -14.79
C ALA A 93 12.85 14.56 -14.98
N PHE A 94 11.96 15.50 -15.29
CA PHE A 94 12.26 16.91 -15.54
C PHE A 94 11.68 17.84 -14.47
N SER A 95 11.08 17.30 -13.38
CA SER A 95 10.44 18.12 -12.35
C SER A 95 11.48 18.80 -11.46
N GLN A 96 11.38 20.14 -11.40
CA GLN A 96 12.25 21.02 -10.62
C GLN A 96 11.46 21.99 -9.72
N ASN A 97 10.13 21.85 -9.68
CA ASN A 97 9.26 22.76 -8.95
C ASN A 97 7.96 22.08 -8.51
N PHE A 98 7.29 22.69 -7.55
CA PHE A 98 6.05 22.21 -6.96
C PHE A 98 4.98 21.84 -8.01
N TRP A 99 4.77 22.67 -9.03
CA TRP A 99 3.67 22.47 -9.99
C TRP A 99 3.86 21.25 -10.88
N LEU A 100 5.09 20.99 -11.35
CA LEU A 100 5.37 19.80 -12.15
C LEU A 100 5.22 18.53 -11.32
N PHE A 101 5.72 18.52 -10.07
CA PHE A 101 5.46 17.39 -9.18
C PHE A 101 3.98 17.21 -8.93
N LEU A 102 3.23 18.27 -8.63
CA LEU A 102 1.80 18.20 -8.39
C LEU A 102 1.04 17.62 -9.58
N ILE A 103 1.30 18.08 -10.81
CA ILE A 103 0.66 17.56 -12.02
C ILE A 103 0.98 16.09 -12.20
N ALA A 104 2.24 15.67 -12.04
CA ALA A 104 2.63 14.26 -12.16
C ALA A 104 1.94 13.38 -11.11
N TYR A 105 1.85 13.83 -9.85
CA TYR A 105 1.13 13.09 -8.80
C TYR A 105 -0.39 13.05 -9.03
N LEU A 106 -0.98 14.10 -9.61
CA LEU A 106 -2.40 14.08 -10.02
C LEU A 106 -2.66 13.04 -11.10
N LEU A 107 -1.80 12.96 -12.11
CA LEU A 107 -1.89 11.91 -13.13
C LEU A 107 -1.67 10.51 -12.53
N ASN A 108 -0.68 10.38 -11.64
CA ASN A 108 -0.41 9.11 -10.96
C ASN A 108 -1.58 8.64 -10.08
N ALA A 109 -2.38 9.55 -9.53
CA ALA A 109 -3.59 9.19 -8.77
C ALA A 109 -4.58 8.35 -9.60
N THR A 110 -4.56 8.46 -10.94
CA THR A 110 -5.39 7.63 -11.84
C THR A 110 -4.99 6.15 -11.83
N SER A 111 -3.88 5.77 -11.19
CA SER A 111 -3.47 4.38 -10.95
C SER A 111 -4.55 3.54 -10.24
N LYS A 112 -5.53 4.17 -9.59
CA LYS A 112 -6.70 3.49 -9.03
C LYS A 112 -7.56 2.79 -10.09
N PHE A 113 -7.62 3.33 -11.31
CA PHE A 113 -8.26 2.64 -12.44
C PHE A 113 -7.46 1.38 -12.83
N VAL A 114 -6.12 1.48 -12.85
CA VAL A 114 -5.23 0.34 -13.11
C VAL A 114 -5.42 -0.73 -12.05
N THR A 115 -5.43 -0.35 -10.77
CA THR A 115 -5.60 -1.31 -9.66
C THR A 115 -6.83 -2.19 -9.85
N VAL A 116 -7.96 -1.61 -10.23
CA VAL A 116 -9.20 -2.37 -10.45
C VAL A 116 -9.13 -3.18 -11.75
N SER A 117 -8.81 -2.53 -12.87
CA SER A 117 -8.82 -3.19 -14.19
C SER A 117 -7.77 -4.28 -14.32
N PHE A 118 -6.56 -4.05 -13.80
CA PHE A 118 -5.48 -5.03 -13.82
C PHE A 118 -5.78 -6.24 -12.94
N ASN A 119 -6.29 -6.02 -11.71
CA ASN A 119 -6.69 -7.13 -10.85
C ASN A 119 -7.77 -7.99 -11.51
N CYS A 120 -8.80 -7.38 -12.12
CA CYS A 120 -9.80 -8.12 -12.88
C CYS A 120 -9.18 -8.88 -14.07
N LEU A 121 -8.32 -8.23 -14.86
CA LEU A 121 -7.65 -8.81 -16.02
C LEU A 121 -6.87 -10.09 -15.68
N ILE A 122 -6.24 -10.13 -14.52
CA ILE A 122 -5.36 -11.26 -14.13
C ILE A 122 -6.07 -12.38 -13.38
N ILE A 123 -7.31 -12.17 -12.87
CA ILE A 123 -7.99 -13.18 -12.04
C ILE A 123 -9.32 -13.69 -12.59
N GLU A 124 -10.01 -12.94 -13.45
CA GLU A 124 -11.37 -13.32 -13.88
C GLU A 124 -11.40 -14.66 -14.60
N ASP A 125 -10.42 -14.93 -15.49
CA ASP A 125 -10.31 -16.18 -16.24
C ASP A 125 -9.49 -17.26 -15.50
N VAL A 126 -9.17 -17.04 -14.21
CA VAL A 126 -8.40 -17.98 -13.38
C VAL A 126 -9.32 -18.76 -12.46
N GLU A 127 -9.13 -20.08 -12.39
CA GLU A 127 -9.81 -20.96 -11.46
C GLU A 127 -9.64 -20.46 -10.01
N GLU A 128 -10.71 -20.51 -9.21
CA GLU A 128 -10.77 -19.92 -7.88
C GLU A 128 -9.61 -20.35 -6.97
N HIS A 129 -9.24 -21.63 -6.99
CA HIS A 129 -8.15 -22.17 -6.18
C HIS A 129 -6.74 -21.70 -6.59
N LYS A 130 -6.58 -21.13 -7.81
CA LYS A 130 -5.30 -20.62 -8.33
C LYS A 130 -5.16 -19.09 -8.15
N ARG A 131 -6.24 -18.35 -7.86
CA ARG A 131 -6.23 -16.87 -7.74
C ARG A 131 -5.27 -16.39 -6.65
N SER A 132 -5.27 -17.03 -5.49
CA SER A 132 -4.33 -16.70 -4.41
C SER A 132 -2.87 -16.87 -4.81
N LYS A 133 -2.56 -17.86 -5.64
CA LYS A 133 -1.21 -18.09 -6.18
C LYS A 133 -0.77 -16.97 -7.11
N VAL A 134 -1.67 -16.45 -7.96
CA VAL A 134 -1.38 -15.31 -8.86
C VAL A 134 -0.99 -14.08 -8.04
N PHE A 135 -1.80 -13.70 -7.05
CA PHE A 135 -1.49 -12.57 -6.19
C PHE A 135 -0.22 -12.78 -5.36
N ALA A 136 0.03 -13.99 -4.86
CA ALA A 136 1.25 -14.29 -4.11
C ALA A 136 2.51 -14.07 -4.96
N ILE A 137 2.50 -14.52 -6.22
CA ILE A 137 3.64 -14.32 -7.14
C ILE A 137 3.85 -12.83 -7.44
N LEU A 138 2.78 -12.08 -7.73
CA LEU A 138 2.86 -10.63 -7.96
C LEU A 138 3.43 -9.89 -6.75
N ASN A 139 2.91 -10.17 -5.55
CA ASN A 139 3.43 -9.57 -4.33
C ASN A 139 4.90 -9.91 -4.06
N MET A 140 5.32 -11.15 -4.38
CA MET A 140 6.74 -11.54 -4.31
C MET A 140 7.61 -10.74 -5.27
N ILE A 141 7.14 -10.48 -6.50
CA ILE A 141 7.88 -9.67 -7.49
C ILE A 141 8.02 -8.23 -7.00
N ILE A 142 6.91 -7.61 -6.57
CA ILE A 142 6.90 -6.22 -6.11
C ILE A 142 7.78 -6.06 -4.86
N THR A 143 7.64 -6.95 -3.88
CA THR A 143 8.46 -6.92 -2.66
C THR A 143 9.94 -7.23 -2.98
N GLY A 144 10.18 -8.21 -3.84
CA GLY A 144 11.52 -8.60 -4.27
C GLY A 144 12.25 -7.53 -5.08
N ALA A 145 11.53 -6.66 -5.79
CA ALA A 145 12.11 -5.51 -6.50
C ALA A 145 12.88 -4.56 -5.56
N GLY A 146 12.46 -4.46 -4.29
CA GLY A 146 13.15 -3.68 -3.27
C GLY A 146 14.58 -4.13 -3.00
N VAL A 147 14.92 -5.40 -3.29
CA VAL A 147 16.29 -5.93 -3.14
C VAL A 147 17.28 -5.28 -4.12
N LEU A 148 16.78 -4.68 -5.22
CA LEU A 148 17.62 -4.00 -6.21
C LEU A 148 17.84 -2.50 -5.90
N THR A 149 17.21 -1.96 -4.86
CA THR A 149 17.33 -0.54 -4.46
C THR A 149 18.80 -0.12 -4.16
N PRO A 150 19.70 -0.97 -3.60
CA PRO A 150 21.09 -0.59 -3.38
C PRO A 150 21.86 -0.19 -4.65
N ILE A 151 21.46 -0.70 -5.81
CA ILE A 151 22.07 -0.30 -7.08
C ILE A 151 21.85 1.21 -7.30
N ALA A 152 20.62 1.70 -7.06
CA ALA A 152 20.34 3.13 -7.13
C ALA A 152 21.09 3.92 -6.06
N GLY A 153 21.23 3.39 -4.83
CA GLY A 153 21.96 4.04 -3.74
C GLY A 153 23.43 4.26 -4.03
N VAL A 154 24.09 3.30 -4.67
CA VAL A 154 25.49 3.45 -5.12
C VAL A 154 25.61 4.58 -6.16
N VAL A 155 24.74 4.60 -7.16
CA VAL A 155 24.73 5.63 -8.20
C VAL A 155 24.39 7.01 -7.62
N ILE A 156 23.46 7.07 -6.66
CA ILE A 156 23.10 8.31 -5.94
C ILE A 156 24.31 8.85 -5.16
N ALA A 157 25.07 7.98 -4.50
CA ALA A 157 26.25 8.39 -3.72
C ALA A 157 27.34 9.01 -4.61
N ASP A 158 27.46 8.54 -5.84
CA ASP A 158 28.51 9.00 -6.78
C ASP A 158 28.03 10.22 -7.62
N PHE A 159 26.77 10.30 -8.01
CA PHE A 159 26.23 11.31 -8.94
C PHE A 159 25.19 12.25 -8.33
N GLY A 160 24.76 12.01 -7.08
CA GLY A 160 23.70 12.77 -6.40
C GLY A 160 22.29 12.25 -6.68
N ILE A 161 21.36 12.71 -5.84
CA ILE A 161 19.94 12.26 -5.87
C ILE A 161 19.25 12.73 -7.15
N GLY A 162 19.32 14.03 -7.45
CA GLY A 162 18.63 14.65 -8.58
C GLY A 162 18.95 14.00 -9.93
N PRO A 163 20.21 14.01 -10.40
CA PRO A 163 20.59 13.44 -11.69
C PRO A 163 20.30 11.94 -11.79
N THR A 164 20.56 11.19 -10.71
CA THR A 164 20.34 9.75 -10.70
C THR A 164 18.85 9.40 -10.81
N LEU A 165 18.01 10.03 -10.00
CA LEU A 165 16.56 9.74 -10.05
C LEU A 165 15.91 10.26 -11.32
N ALA A 166 16.30 11.44 -11.84
CA ALA A 166 15.86 11.92 -13.13
C ALA A 166 16.13 10.89 -14.25
N SER A 167 17.34 10.29 -14.24
CA SER A 167 17.71 9.24 -15.20
C SER A 167 16.88 7.97 -15.01
N ILE A 168 16.66 7.53 -13.75
CA ILE A 168 15.83 6.35 -13.44
C ILE A 168 14.38 6.60 -13.84
N TYR A 169 13.83 7.79 -13.59
CA TYR A 169 12.49 8.18 -14.04
C TYR A 169 12.38 8.12 -15.57
N PHE A 170 13.35 8.69 -16.27
CA PHE A 170 13.33 8.75 -17.74
C PHE A 170 13.45 7.36 -18.36
N ILE A 171 14.47 6.58 -17.97
CA ILE A 171 14.70 5.22 -18.49
C ILE A 171 13.54 4.30 -18.07
N GLY A 172 13.12 4.38 -16.80
CA GLY A 172 11.96 3.64 -16.29
C GLY A 172 10.69 3.97 -17.03
N GLY A 173 10.46 5.23 -17.39
CA GLY A 173 9.34 5.67 -18.22
C GLY A 173 9.33 5.01 -19.60
N ILE A 174 10.48 4.93 -20.28
CA ILE A 174 10.62 4.23 -21.56
C ILE A 174 10.32 2.75 -21.40
N LEU A 175 10.97 2.09 -20.41
CA LEU A 175 10.81 0.64 -20.18
C LEU A 175 9.37 0.27 -19.81
N MET A 176 8.75 1.03 -18.90
CA MET A 176 7.35 0.81 -18.50
C MET A 176 6.40 1.01 -19.69
N THR A 177 6.60 2.07 -20.49
CA THR A 177 5.76 2.34 -21.66
C THR A 177 5.84 1.19 -22.66
N ALA A 178 7.05 0.74 -23.00
CA ALA A 178 7.25 -0.40 -23.88
C ALA A 178 6.58 -1.67 -23.32
N MET A 179 6.76 -1.91 -22.02
CA MET A 179 6.15 -3.06 -21.34
C MET A 179 4.63 -3.01 -21.38
N PHE A 180 3.99 -1.86 -21.17
CA PHE A 180 2.53 -1.74 -21.21
C PHE A 180 1.97 -2.08 -22.59
N PHE A 181 2.61 -1.63 -23.68
CA PHE A 181 2.22 -2.01 -25.03
C PHE A 181 2.44 -3.50 -25.30
N ILE A 182 3.59 -4.05 -24.86
CA ILE A 182 3.88 -5.49 -25.00
C ILE A 182 2.85 -6.30 -24.23
N ARG A 183 2.57 -5.97 -22.97
CA ARG A 183 1.55 -6.65 -22.16
C ARG A 183 0.19 -6.59 -22.83
N ASN A 184 -0.22 -5.43 -23.31
CA ASN A 184 -1.49 -5.28 -24.01
C ASN A 184 -1.58 -6.13 -25.28
N ARG A 185 -0.47 -6.32 -26.01
CA ARG A 185 -0.44 -7.19 -27.20
C ARG A 185 -0.62 -8.68 -26.84
N TYR A 186 -0.08 -9.12 -25.70
CA TYR A 186 -0.11 -10.53 -25.28
C TYR A 186 -1.23 -10.87 -24.30
N THR A 187 -2.06 -9.93 -23.91
CA THR A 187 -3.27 -10.15 -23.10
C THR A 187 -4.52 -9.99 -23.96
N ASP A 188 -5.60 -10.65 -23.54
CA ASP A 188 -6.91 -10.55 -24.17
C ASP A 188 -7.93 -9.97 -23.20
N GLU A 189 -9.06 -9.47 -23.71
CA GLU A 189 -10.18 -9.06 -22.85
C GLU A 189 -10.80 -10.30 -22.21
N THR A 190 -11.16 -10.19 -20.92
CA THR A 190 -11.78 -11.29 -20.17
C THR A 190 -13.21 -11.54 -20.66
N GLU A 191 -13.73 -12.77 -20.47
CA GLU A 191 -15.12 -13.07 -20.85
C GLU A 191 -16.10 -12.18 -20.06
N VAL A 192 -15.90 -12.02 -18.75
CA VAL A 192 -16.68 -11.09 -17.90
C VAL A 192 -16.58 -9.65 -18.42
N GLY A 193 -15.39 -9.25 -18.88
CA GLY A 193 -15.17 -7.93 -19.49
C GLY A 193 -16.01 -7.69 -20.73
N LYS A 194 -16.07 -8.69 -21.64
CA LYS A 194 -16.87 -8.62 -22.87
C LYS A 194 -18.36 -8.50 -22.55
N GLU A 195 -18.87 -9.28 -21.59
CA GLU A 195 -20.26 -9.24 -21.17
C GLU A 195 -20.64 -7.86 -20.59
N LEU A 196 -19.82 -7.33 -19.68
CA LEU A 196 -20.13 -6.07 -18.98
C LEU A 196 -20.02 -4.84 -19.88
N MET A 197 -19.14 -4.86 -20.90
CA MET A 197 -19.08 -3.78 -21.90
C MET A 197 -20.41 -3.64 -22.68
N GLY A 198 -21.16 -4.73 -22.86
CA GLY A 198 -22.47 -4.73 -23.50
C GLY A 198 -23.61 -4.23 -22.61
N MET A 199 -23.42 -4.17 -21.29
CA MET A 199 -24.43 -3.76 -20.32
C MET A 199 -24.29 -2.28 -20.00
N HIS A 200 -25.36 -1.48 -20.19
CA HIS A 200 -25.42 -0.08 -19.76
C HIS A 200 -25.55 -0.02 -18.22
N SER A 201 -24.44 -0.13 -17.50
CA SER A 201 -24.39 -0.03 -16.04
C SER A 201 -24.37 1.43 -15.60
N GLN A 202 -25.54 1.99 -15.28
CA GLN A 202 -25.65 3.23 -14.51
C GLN A 202 -25.43 2.93 -13.02
N THR A 203 -24.18 2.80 -12.59
CA THR A 203 -23.88 2.74 -11.16
C THR A 203 -24.02 4.14 -10.55
N ARG A 204 -24.93 4.32 -9.60
CA ARG A 204 -25.07 5.54 -8.80
C ARG A 204 -23.95 5.59 -7.76
N VAL A 205 -22.76 6.05 -8.17
CA VAL A 205 -21.55 6.13 -7.33
C VAL A 205 -21.81 6.90 -6.02
N MET A 206 -22.56 8.02 -6.09
CA MET A 206 -22.90 8.82 -4.91
C MET A 206 -23.78 8.06 -3.91
N HIS A 207 -24.66 7.19 -4.39
CA HIS A 207 -25.49 6.36 -3.52
C HIS A 207 -24.65 5.30 -2.80
N SER A 208 -23.67 4.71 -3.48
CA SER A 208 -22.73 3.75 -2.89
C SER A 208 -21.88 4.40 -1.80
N LEU A 209 -21.36 5.62 -2.02
CA LEU A 209 -20.58 6.37 -1.01
C LEU A 209 -21.44 6.67 0.24
N ALA A 210 -22.64 7.22 0.04
CA ALA A 210 -23.53 7.54 1.14
C ALA A 210 -23.97 6.31 1.95
N SER A 211 -24.18 5.17 1.27
CA SER A 211 -24.49 3.88 1.93
C SER A 211 -23.29 3.37 2.72
N SER A 212 -22.07 3.45 2.19
CA SER A 212 -20.84 3.04 2.87
C SER A 212 -20.61 3.86 4.16
N LEU A 213 -20.74 5.19 4.09
CA LEU A 213 -20.60 6.05 5.26
C LEU A 213 -21.70 5.80 6.31
N ARG A 214 -22.95 5.54 5.88
CA ARG A 214 -24.05 5.19 6.78
C ARG A 214 -23.82 3.84 7.47
N LEU A 215 -23.33 2.84 6.73
CA LEU A 215 -22.97 1.53 7.27
C LEU A 215 -21.83 1.63 8.28
N PHE A 216 -20.81 2.45 7.97
CA PHE A 216 -19.74 2.73 8.92
C PHE A 216 -20.29 3.36 10.20
N GLY A 217 -21.14 4.40 10.10
CA GLY A 217 -21.80 5.00 11.26
C GLY A 217 -22.56 4.00 12.10
N ARG A 218 -23.32 3.08 11.46
CA ARG A 218 -24.02 1.99 12.17
C ARG A 218 -23.07 0.99 12.84
N SER A 219 -21.85 0.81 12.33
CA SER A 219 -20.87 -0.10 12.93
C SER A 219 -20.35 0.39 14.29
N PHE A 220 -20.42 1.69 14.57
CA PHE A 220 -20.12 2.26 15.89
C PHE A 220 -21.05 1.71 16.98
N TYR A 221 -22.30 1.40 16.64
CA TYR A 221 -23.27 0.79 17.56
C TYR A 221 -23.03 -0.71 17.75
N LYS A 222 -22.29 -1.38 16.84
CA LYS A 222 -21.89 -2.78 17.00
C LYS A 222 -20.62 -2.87 17.85
N ARG A 223 -20.76 -2.81 19.17
CA ARG A 223 -19.67 -2.78 20.18
C ARG A 223 -18.52 -3.77 19.94
N ARG A 224 -18.78 -4.85 19.19
CA ARG A 224 -17.81 -5.90 18.85
C ARG A 224 -16.93 -5.61 17.64
N LEU A 225 -17.41 -4.81 16.68
CA LEU A 225 -16.69 -4.50 15.45
C LEU A 225 -15.87 -3.22 15.59
N PHE A 226 -16.32 -2.31 16.45
CA PHE A 226 -15.71 -1.00 16.60
C PHE A 226 -14.21 -1.03 16.90
N PRO A 227 -13.68 -1.84 17.86
CA PRO A 227 -12.25 -1.85 18.14
C PRO A 227 -11.41 -2.31 16.94
N ILE A 228 -11.82 -3.35 16.20
CA ILE A 228 -11.05 -3.84 15.05
C ILE A 228 -11.09 -2.86 13.86
N ILE A 229 -12.22 -2.18 13.66
CA ILE A 229 -12.34 -1.13 12.65
C ILE A 229 -11.41 0.04 13.00
N LEU A 230 -11.38 0.44 14.27
CA LEU A 230 -10.52 1.53 14.73
C LEU A 230 -9.02 1.15 14.61
N ILE A 231 -8.65 -0.08 14.97
CA ILE A 231 -7.30 -0.61 14.72
C ILE A 231 -6.96 -0.54 13.23
N THR A 232 -7.88 -0.91 12.35
CA THR A 232 -7.69 -0.90 10.90
C THR A 232 -7.45 0.52 10.37
N VAL A 233 -8.27 1.47 10.78
CA VAL A 233 -8.16 2.88 10.36
C VAL A 233 -6.86 3.51 10.88
N LEU A 234 -6.56 3.36 12.18
CA LEU A 234 -5.38 3.96 12.78
C LEU A 234 -4.08 3.34 12.25
N SER A 235 -4.03 2.02 12.05
CA SER A 235 -2.84 1.39 11.47
C SER A 235 -2.59 1.85 10.03
N ASN A 236 -3.64 2.10 9.24
CA ASN A 236 -3.49 2.70 7.92
C ASN A 236 -2.98 4.16 8.00
N LEU A 237 -3.50 4.94 8.94
CA LEU A 237 -3.02 6.31 9.18
C LEU A 237 -1.52 6.33 9.52
N ILE A 238 -1.07 5.45 10.41
CA ILE A 238 0.35 5.31 10.76
C ILE A 238 1.21 5.05 9.52
N LEU A 239 0.77 4.18 8.59
CA LEU A 239 1.49 3.92 7.35
C LEU A 239 1.64 5.19 6.50
N GLN A 240 0.61 6.02 6.41
CA GLN A 240 0.66 7.27 5.65
C GLN A 240 1.60 8.30 6.31
N LEU A 241 1.62 8.38 7.64
CA LEU A 241 2.51 9.29 8.38
C LEU A 241 4.00 8.93 8.20
N ASN A 242 4.34 7.70 7.86
CA ASN A 242 5.73 7.29 7.58
C ASN A 242 6.29 7.80 6.24
N PHE A 243 5.55 8.59 5.47
CA PHE A 243 5.98 9.10 4.16
C PHE A 243 7.31 9.89 4.24
N PHE A 244 7.58 10.61 5.33
CA PHE A 244 8.81 11.36 5.55
C PHE A 244 9.97 10.55 6.15
N GLN A 245 9.80 9.26 6.38
CA GLN A 245 10.80 8.43 7.06
C GLN A 245 12.16 8.45 6.38
N VAL A 246 12.20 8.42 5.06
CA VAL A 246 13.44 8.43 4.29
C VAL A 246 14.18 9.77 4.39
N ILE A 247 13.45 10.88 4.42
CA ILE A 247 14.01 12.22 4.65
C ILE A 247 14.61 12.30 6.05
N PHE A 248 13.93 11.78 7.07
CA PHE A 248 14.40 11.74 8.45
C PHE A 248 15.73 10.99 8.59
N PHE A 249 15.86 9.85 7.93
CA PHE A 249 17.11 9.09 7.91
C PHE A 249 18.27 9.88 7.30
N LYS A 250 18.01 10.62 6.23
CA LYS A 250 19.02 11.43 5.55
C LYS A 250 19.38 12.68 6.34
N GLU A 251 18.39 13.47 6.74
CA GLU A 251 18.61 14.79 7.31
C GLU A 251 18.91 14.78 8.81
N GLN A 252 18.19 13.98 9.59
CA GLN A 252 18.30 13.97 11.04
C GLN A 252 19.31 12.94 11.55
N LEU A 253 19.26 11.71 11.01
CA LEU A 253 20.16 10.64 11.44
C LEU A 253 21.46 10.58 10.62
N LYS A 254 21.59 11.43 9.57
CA LYS A 254 22.80 11.60 8.77
C LYS A 254 23.34 10.31 8.15
N PHE A 255 22.45 9.39 7.79
CA PHE A 255 22.87 8.19 7.09
C PHE A 255 23.28 8.49 5.65
N ASP A 256 24.32 7.80 5.18
CA ASP A 256 24.77 7.82 3.80
C ASP A 256 23.71 7.22 2.85
N ASP A 257 23.68 7.69 1.60
CA ASP A 257 22.74 7.21 0.59
C ASP A 257 22.87 5.70 0.32
N ARG A 258 24.07 5.16 0.45
CA ARG A 258 24.32 3.71 0.37
C ARG A 258 23.58 2.98 1.49
N VAL A 259 23.65 3.46 2.73
CA VAL A 259 22.94 2.85 3.88
C VAL A 259 21.43 2.96 3.70
N ILE A 260 20.93 4.14 3.30
CA ILE A 260 19.50 4.38 3.05
C ILE A 260 18.96 3.42 1.99
N SER A 261 19.73 3.13 0.95
CA SER A 261 19.32 2.21 -0.12
C SER A 261 19.11 0.76 0.34
N PHE A 262 19.68 0.34 1.46
CA PHE A 262 19.46 -0.98 2.04
C PHE A 262 18.15 -1.09 2.84
N ILE A 263 17.47 0.01 3.14
CA ILE A 263 16.20 -0.01 3.90
C ILE A 263 15.14 -0.89 3.23
N PRO A 264 14.85 -0.75 1.91
CA PRO A 264 13.92 -1.64 1.23
C PRO A 264 14.36 -3.10 1.23
N VAL A 265 15.67 -3.37 1.17
CA VAL A 265 16.22 -4.74 1.23
C VAL A 265 15.92 -5.39 2.58
N VAL A 266 16.28 -4.71 3.67
CA VAL A 266 16.04 -5.21 5.03
C VAL A 266 14.56 -5.48 5.25
N THR A 267 13.70 -4.57 4.81
CA THR A 267 12.24 -4.71 4.90
C THR A 267 11.75 -5.89 4.06
N ALA A 268 12.18 -5.99 2.79
CA ALA A 268 11.78 -7.05 1.88
C ALA A 268 12.22 -8.45 2.39
N VAL A 269 13.47 -8.57 2.81
CA VAL A 269 14.00 -9.84 3.34
C VAL A 269 13.26 -10.24 4.61
N THR A 270 13.00 -9.29 5.53
CA THR A 270 12.23 -9.55 6.75
C THR A 270 10.83 -10.06 6.42
N VAL A 271 10.11 -9.37 5.54
CA VAL A 271 8.75 -9.76 5.12
C VAL A 271 8.75 -11.12 4.43
N MET A 272 9.71 -11.39 3.53
CA MET A 272 9.81 -12.68 2.84
C MET A 272 10.09 -13.82 3.81
N LEU A 273 11.00 -13.64 4.77
CA LEU A 273 11.29 -14.64 5.80
C LEU A 273 10.07 -14.92 6.67
N LEU A 274 9.34 -13.88 7.09
CA LEU A 274 8.10 -14.04 7.85
C LEU A 274 7.05 -14.80 7.04
N TYR A 275 6.85 -14.43 5.78
CA TYR A 275 5.86 -15.07 4.91
C TYR A 275 6.17 -16.54 4.66
N LEU A 276 7.44 -16.89 4.38
CA LEU A 276 7.84 -18.26 4.04
C LEU A 276 8.01 -19.16 5.26
N VAL A 277 8.48 -18.60 6.40
CA VAL A 277 8.91 -19.40 7.55
C VAL A 277 7.92 -19.30 8.70
N ILE A 278 7.45 -18.11 9.04
CA ILE A 278 6.67 -17.86 10.27
C ILE A 278 5.17 -18.09 10.03
N ILE A 279 4.60 -17.42 9.01
CA ILE A 279 3.16 -17.46 8.75
C ILE A 279 2.62 -18.89 8.58
N PRO A 280 3.28 -19.84 7.85
CA PRO A 280 2.77 -21.20 7.70
C PRO A 280 2.73 -22.00 9.00
N ARG A 281 3.53 -21.59 10.01
CA ARG A 281 3.59 -22.26 11.32
C ARG A 281 2.60 -21.70 12.34
N LEU A 282 1.98 -20.56 12.04
CA LEU A 282 1.04 -19.91 12.95
C LEU A 282 -0.37 -20.54 12.85
N LYS A 283 -1.01 -20.78 14.01
CA LYS A 283 -2.35 -21.38 14.07
C LYS A 283 -3.44 -20.36 13.72
N ARG A 284 -4.33 -20.68 12.78
CA ARG A 284 -5.44 -19.79 12.34
C ARG A 284 -6.42 -19.37 13.45
N ARG A 285 -6.50 -20.08 14.57
CA ARG A 285 -7.43 -19.80 15.68
C ARG A 285 -6.98 -18.72 16.68
N SER A 286 -5.89 -18.01 16.42
CA SER A 286 -5.30 -17.06 17.37
C SER A 286 -5.06 -15.67 16.74
N GLU A 287 -5.92 -15.25 15.81
CA GLU A 287 -5.74 -13.97 15.07
C GLU A 287 -5.64 -12.76 16.01
N GLU A 288 -6.48 -12.69 17.06
CA GLU A 288 -6.42 -11.62 18.05
C GLU A 288 -5.07 -11.55 18.77
N LYS A 289 -4.52 -12.73 19.12
CA LYS A 289 -3.21 -12.79 19.79
C LYS A 289 -2.10 -12.28 18.85
N TYR A 290 -2.18 -12.61 17.56
CA TYR A 290 -1.21 -12.14 16.57
C TYR A 290 -1.33 -10.65 16.31
N VAL A 291 -2.55 -10.10 16.24
CA VAL A 291 -2.79 -8.65 16.17
C VAL A 291 -2.22 -7.97 17.42
N GLY A 292 -2.49 -8.48 18.62
CA GLY A 292 -1.94 -7.93 19.87
C GLY A 292 -0.41 -7.96 19.90
N PHE A 293 0.18 -9.12 19.59
CA PHE A 293 1.64 -9.27 19.52
C PHE A 293 2.27 -8.30 18.50
N SER A 294 1.65 -8.17 17.33
CA SER A 294 2.15 -7.27 16.28
C SER A 294 2.10 -5.80 16.68
N ILE A 295 1.05 -5.37 17.41
CA ILE A 295 0.95 -3.99 17.92
C ILE A 295 2.05 -3.74 18.95
N ILE A 296 2.31 -4.68 19.88
CA ILE A 296 3.40 -4.58 20.84
C ILE A 296 4.75 -4.49 20.13
N LEU A 297 4.97 -5.35 19.13
CA LEU A 297 6.21 -5.36 18.35
C LEU A 297 6.40 -4.06 17.57
N SER A 298 5.35 -3.53 16.92
CA SER A 298 5.41 -2.25 16.21
C SER A 298 5.62 -1.08 17.16
N THR A 299 5.02 -1.10 18.35
CA THR A 299 5.25 -0.09 19.40
C THR A 299 6.71 -0.11 19.88
N ALA A 300 7.26 -1.31 20.13
CA ALA A 300 8.68 -1.43 20.47
C ALA A 300 9.58 -0.92 19.34
N GLY A 301 9.25 -1.22 18.07
CA GLY A 301 9.93 -0.67 16.92
C GLY A 301 9.86 0.85 16.82
N ALA A 302 8.70 1.46 17.14
CA ALA A 302 8.55 2.91 17.16
C ALA A 302 9.35 3.58 18.29
N VAL A 303 9.45 2.92 19.46
CA VAL A 303 10.35 3.37 20.54
C VAL A 303 11.81 3.29 20.09
N LEU A 304 12.22 2.15 19.53
CA LEU A 304 13.60 1.98 19.00
C LEU A 304 13.90 3.04 17.94
N PHE A 305 12.94 3.37 17.07
CA PHE A 305 13.09 4.39 16.03
C PHE A 305 13.49 5.75 16.60
N LEU A 306 12.80 6.20 17.66
CA LEU A 306 13.10 7.48 18.33
C LEU A 306 14.44 7.47 19.07
N LEU A 307 14.95 6.29 19.39
CA LEU A 307 16.21 6.10 20.12
C LEU A 307 17.41 5.83 19.21
N ILE A 308 17.25 5.83 17.87
CA ILE A 308 18.36 5.58 16.95
C ILE A 308 19.40 6.70 17.09
N PRO A 309 20.66 6.39 17.51
CA PRO A 309 21.72 7.40 17.52
C PRO A 309 22.11 7.74 16.08
N VAL A 310 22.56 9.00 15.89
CA VAL A 310 23.05 9.47 14.59
C VAL A 310 24.15 8.54 14.06
N GLY A 311 24.01 8.05 12.84
CA GLY A 311 24.96 7.19 12.16
C GLY A 311 25.03 5.74 12.65
N ASN A 312 24.20 5.29 13.59
CA ASN A 312 24.23 3.92 14.10
C ASN A 312 23.46 2.95 13.18
N ILE A 313 24.16 2.34 12.23
CA ILE A 313 23.62 1.42 11.22
C ILE A 313 23.01 0.17 11.86
N ALA A 314 23.64 -0.39 12.90
CA ALA A 314 23.15 -1.61 13.54
C ALA A 314 21.76 -1.38 14.20
N MET A 315 21.61 -0.26 14.89
CA MET A 315 20.35 0.09 15.52
C MET A 315 19.28 0.46 14.48
N LEU A 316 19.65 1.11 13.36
CA LEU A 316 18.76 1.35 12.23
C LEU A 316 18.18 0.02 11.70
N PHE A 317 19.05 -0.94 11.36
CA PHE A 317 18.58 -2.22 10.79
C PHE A 317 17.77 -3.04 11.78
N LEU A 318 18.16 -3.09 13.05
CA LEU A 318 17.35 -3.74 14.10
C LEU A 318 15.94 -3.11 14.16
N THR A 319 15.86 -1.80 14.19
CA THR A 319 14.58 -1.06 14.21
C THR A 319 13.72 -1.38 13.00
N LEU A 320 14.32 -1.38 11.80
CA LEU A 320 13.62 -1.70 10.56
C LEU A 320 13.08 -3.14 10.55
N ILE A 321 13.86 -4.11 11.03
CA ILE A 321 13.43 -5.51 11.14
C ILE A 321 12.21 -5.61 12.08
N VAL A 322 12.28 -4.96 13.25
CA VAL A 322 11.20 -4.99 14.25
C VAL A 322 9.93 -4.33 13.71
N LEU A 323 10.04 -3.14 13.10
CA LEU A 323 8.91 -2.44 12.48
C LEU A 323 8.33 -3.20 11.30
N ALA A 324 9.16 -3.72 10.40
CA ALA A 324 8.70 -4.50 9.25
C ALA A 324 7.95 -5.76 9.70
N ALA A 325 8.48 -6.46 10.69
CA ALA A 325 7.85 -7.65 11.25
C ALA A 325 6.50 -7.32 11.92
N GLY A 326 6.47 -6.30 12.77
CA GLY A 326 5.25 -5.86 13.44
C GLY A 326 4.17 -5.45 12.46
N ASN A 327 4.50 -4.56 11.52
CA ASN A 327 3.56 -4.04 10.52
C ASN A 327 3.04 -5.13 9.57
N PHE A 328 3.91 -6.05 9.13
CA PHE A 328 3.50 -7.15 8.24
C PHE A 328 2.53 -8.11 8.92
N ILE A 329 2.82 -8.53 10.16
CA ILE A 329 1.94 -9.40 10.94
C ILE A 329 0.62 -8.67 11.23
N LEU A 330 0.67 -7.38 11.60
CA LEU A 330 -0.50 -6.56 11.86
C LEU A 330 -1.43 -6.50 10.65
N GLN A 331 -0.92 -6.15 9.48
CA GLN A 331 -1.72 -6.08 8.25
C GLN A 331 -2.35 -7.43 7.90
N THR A 332 -1.56 -8.51 7.95
CA THR A 332 -2.01 -9.85 7.57
C THR A 332 -3.17 -10.32 8.45
N TYR A 333 -3.04 -10.20 9.77
CA TYR A 333 -4.04 -10.75 10.70
C TYR A 333 -5.18 -9.79 11.02
N ARG A 334 -4.97 -8.49 10.93
CA ARG A 334 -6.02 -7.47 11.08
C ARG A 334 -7.12 -7.61 10.02
N ASP A 335 -6.72 -7.75 8.75
CA ASP A 335 -7.68 -7.86 7.65
C ASP A 335 -8.43 -9.20 7.73
N SER A 336 -7.75 -10.29 8.09
CA SER A 336 -8.37 -11.59 8.35
C SER A 336 -9.37 -11.51 9.51
N LEU A 337 -8.96 -10.91 10.63
CA LEU A 337 -9.82 -10.75 11.82
C LEU A 337 -11.05 -9.90 11.53
N LEU A 338 -10.90 -8.81 10.77
CA LEU A 338 -12.03 -7.98 10.34
C LEU A 338 -13.02 -8.81 9.54
N MET A 339 -12.54 -9.55 8.52
CA MET A 339 -13.40 -10.36 7.64
C MET A 339 -14.08 -11.51 8.36
N ASN A 340 -13.42 -12.13 9.35
CA ASN A 340 -13.98 -13.24 10.12
C ASN A 340 -15.05 -12.81 11.13
N ARG A 341 -15.02 -11.55 11.57
CA ARG A 341 -16.02 -10.99 12.49
C ARG A 341 -17.26 -10.41 11.78
N LEU A 342 -17.22 -10.27 10.45
CA LEU A 342 -18.34 -9.81 9.64
C LEU A 342 -19.28 -10.95 9.28
N GLY A 343 -20.59 -10.74 9.37
CA GLY A 343 -21.63 -11.67 8.90
C GLY A 343 -21.54 -11.87 7.39
N THR A 344 -21.90 -13.06 6.89
CA THR A 344 -21.76 -13.45 5.48
C THR A 344 -22.42 -12.48 4.50
N HIS A 345 -23.58 -11.92 4.84
CA HIS A 345 -24.35 -10.99 3.98
C HIS A 345 -23.84 -9.54 4.03
N GLU A 346 -23.09 -9.15 5.07
CA GLU A 346 -22.62 -7.77 5.28
C GLU A 346 -21.14 -7.58 4.91
N LYS A 347 -20.41 -8.67 4.55
CA LYS A 347 -18.96 -8.62 4.38
C LYS A 347 -18.50 -7.60 3.35
N ALA A 348 -19.06 -7.64 2.14
CA ALA A 348 -18.63 -6.79 1.04
C ALA A 348 -18.90 -5.30 1.34
N ASP A 349 -20.12 -4.99 1.82
CA ASP A 349 -20.54 -3.62 2.10
C ASP A 349 -19.75 -3.01 3.26
N MET A 350 -19.55 -3.79 4.34
CA MET A 350 -18.80 -3.34 5.50
C MET A 350 -17.33 -3.17 5.20
N PHE A 351 -16.72 -4.10 4.44
CA PHE A 351 -15.33 -3.97 4.00
C PHE A 351 -15.14 -2.73 3.13
N SER A 352 -16.05 -2.49 2.18
CA SER A 352 -16.06 -1.26 1.38
C SER A 352 -16.19 0.00 2.24
N ALA A 353 -17.07 -0.03 3.25
CA ALA A 353 -17.24 1.08 4.17
C ALA A 353 -15.95 1.38 4.98
N VAL A 354 -15.29 0.36 5.48
CA VAL A 354 -14.00 0.50 6.20
C VAL A 354 -12.92 1.04 5.28
N GLN A 355 -12.80 0.52 4.05
CA GLN A 355 -11.84 1.03 3.06
C GLN A 355 -12.10 2.49 2.71
N THR A 356 -13.35 2.88 2.56
CA THR A 356 -13.74 4.28 2.32
C THR A 356 -13.25 5.20 3.45
N VAL A 357 -13.47 4.81 4.71
CA VAL A 357 -13.03 5.60 5.86
C VAL A 357 -11.51 5.61 5.98
N MET A 358 -10.82 4.48 5.74
CA MET A 358 -9.35 4.45 5.70
C MET A 358 -8.80 5.45 4.70
N THR A 359 -9.39 5.54 3.51
CA THR A 359 -8.93 6.47 2.48
C THR A 359 -9.25 7.92 2.86
N LEU A 360 -10.45 8.20 3.39
CA LEU A 360 -10.83 9.53 3.84
C LEU A 360 -9.92 10.06 4.96
N THR A 361 -9.56 9.20 5.92
CA THR A 361 -8.65 9.57 7.01
C THR A 361 -7.20 9.72 6.54
N ALA A 362 -6.83 9.08 5.43
CA ALA A 362 -5.51 9.22 4.82
C ALA A 362 -5.33 10.56 4.08
N ILE A 363 -6.41 11.18 3.56
CA ILE A 363 -6.30 12.43 2.79
C ILE A 363 -5.57 13.55 3.54
N PRO A 364 -5.96 13.94 4.77
CA PRO A 364 -5.28 15.00 5.48
C PRO A 364 -3.89 14.59 6.00
N SER A 365 -3.58 13.29 6.07
CA SER A 365 -2.33 12.81 6.68
C SER A 365 -1.09 13.30 5.94
N GLY A 366 -1.13 13.45 4.62
CA GLY A 366 0.01 13.96 3.84
C GLY A 366 0.40 15.37 4.27
N TYR A 367 -0.58 16.30 4.27
CA TYR A 367 -0.36 17.67 4.72
C TYR A 367 0.05 17.76 6.19
N LEU A 368 -0.65 17.01 7.05
CA LEU A 368 -0.31 16.95 8.48
C LEU A 368 1.11 16.43 8.71
N THR A 369 1.55 15.44 7.95
CA THR A 369 2.90 14.89 8.02
C THR A 369 3.94 15.96 7.66
N GLY A 370 3.73 16.68 6.55
CA GLY A 370 4.60 17.77 6.14
C GLY A 370 4.65 18.90 7.17
N LEU A 371 3.50 19.28 7.71
CA LEU A 371 3.40 20.32 8.74
C LEU A 371 4.11 19.92 10.04
N LEU A 372 3.85 18.71 10.56
CA LEU A 372 4.49 18.19 11.76
C LEU A 372 6.01 18.08 11.59
N TYR A 373 6.45 17.57 10.44
CA TYR A 373 7.86 17.42 10.12
C TYR A 373 8.56 18.77 9.99
N HIS A 374 7.94 19.73 9.34
CA HIS A 374 8.45 21.09 9.20
C HIS A 374 8.63 21.79 10.56
N TYR A 375 7.67 21.63 11.46
CA TYR A 375 7.74 22.21 12.80
C TYR A 375 8.83 21.54 13.66
N ASN A 376 8.83 20.20 13.70
CA ASN A 376 9.87 19.42 14.38
C ASN A 376 9.83 17.96 13.85
N PRO A 377 10.90 17.49 13.17
CA PRO A 377 10.96 16.12 12.67
C PRO A 377 10.67 15.03 13.72
N MET A 378 11.17 15.22 14.96
CA MET A 378 10.91 14.27 16.05
C MET A 378 9.45 14.26 16.51
N LEU A 379 8.72 15.37 16.37
CA LEU A 379 7.30 15.47 16.73
C LEU A 379 6.46 14.52 15.87
N LEU A 380 6.73 14.44 14.56
CA LEU A 380 6.04 13.52 13.66
C LEU A 380 6.13 12.07 14.15
N PHE A 381 7.35 11.60 14.45
CA PHE A 381 7.57 10.21 14.87
C PHE A 381 7.11 9.96 16.32
N SER A 382 7.09 10.99 17.17
CA SER A 382 6.45 10.93 18.48
C SER A 382 4.93 10.76 18.37
N VAL A 383 4.28 11.44 17.43
CA VAL A 383 2.84 11.24 17.13
C VAL A 383 2.59 9.81 16.64
N ILE A 384 3.45 9.25 15.79
CA ILE A 384 3.36 7.85 15.36
C ILE A 384 3.45 6.90 16.56
N LEU A 385 4.37 7.13 17.48
CA LEU A 385 4.47 6.34 18.72
C LEU A 385 3.19 6.45 19.56
N VAL A 386 2.64 7.65 19.73
CA VAL A 386 1.37 7.85 20.47
C VAL A 386 0.23 7.07 19.82
N LEU A 387 0.16 7.04 18.47
CA LEU A 387 -0.84 6.25 17.77
C LEU A 387 -0.66 4.74 18.00
N TYR A 388 0.57 4.22 18.03
CA TYR A 388 0.82 2.83 18.41
C TYR A 388 0.42 2.52 19.85
N LEU A 389 0.69 3.42 20.80
CA LEU A 389 0.24 3.29 22.20
C LEU A 389 -1.29 3.30 22.28
N LEU A 390 -1.95 4.13 21.49
CA LEU A 390 -3.41 4.15 21.38
C LEU A 390 -3.94 2.80 20.83
N LEU A 391 -3.28 2.22 19.83
CA LEU A 391 -3.61 0.88 19.34
C LEU A 391 -3.48 -0.18 20.43
N MET A 392 -2.47 -0.12 21.28
CA MET A 392 -2.35 -1.02 22.45
C MET A 392 -3.54 -0.89 23.41
N ILE A 393 -3.96 0.35 23.70
CA ILE A 393 -5.12 0.58 24.56
C ILE A 393 -6.40 0.02 23.92
N ILE A 394 -6.62 0.28 22.62
CA ILE A 394 -7.79 -0.22 21.89
C ILE A 394 -7.81 -1.76 21.88
N MET A 395 -6.64 -2.39 21.78
CA MET A 395 -6.53 -3.85 21.80
C MET A 395 -7.09 -4.47 23.08
N LEU A 396 -7.00 -3.79 24.23
CA LEU A 396 -7.56 -4.25 25.51
C LEU A 396 -9.10 -4.36 25.48
N PHE A 397 -9.74 -3.62 24.58
CA PHE A 397 -11.20 -3.64 24.38
C PHE A 397 -11.64 -4.64 23.31
N LEU A 398 -10.71 -5.40 22.71
CA LEU A 398 -11.10 -6.46 21.77
C LEU A 398 -11.77 -7.62 22.55
N PRO A 399 -13.00 -8.00 22.18
CA PRO A 399 -13.71 -9.09 22.85
C PRO A 399 -12.98 -10.42 22.67
N ASP A 400 -12.82 -11.19 23.76
CA ASP A 400 -12.18 -12.51 23.75
C ASP A 400 -13.06 -13.53 22.99
N PRO A 401 -12.51 -14.24 21.97
CA PRO A 401 -13.28 -15.21 21.18
C PRO A 401 -13.75 -16.42 22.00
N GLN A 402 -13.04 -16.81 23.08
CA GLN A 402 -13.38 -17.97 23.88
C GLN A 402 -14.66 -17.79 24.71
N LYS A 403 -14.97 -16.57 25.13
CA LYS A 403 -16.23 -16.28 25.82
C LYS A 403 -17.45 -16.37 24.90
N HIS A 404 -17.24 -16.34 23.58
CA HIS A 404 -18.34 -16.32 22.61
C HIS A 404 -18.83 -17.71 22.19
N SER A 405 -17.91 -18.69 22.03
CA SER A 405 -18.30 -20.09 21.78
C SER A 405 -19.11 -20.65 22.95
N GLN A 406 -18.75 -20.30 24.18
CA GLN A 406 -19.49 -20.74 25.37
C GLN A 406 -20.89 -20.14 25.47
N VAL A 407 -21.08 -18.88 25.05
CA VAL A 407 -22.41 -18.21 25.06
C VAL A 407 -23.30 -18.78 23.95
N ILE A 408 -22.75 -19.06 22.76
CA ILE A 408 -23.54 -19.68 21.67
C ILE A 408 -23.88 -21.13 21.98
N GLU A 409 -22.99 -21.89 22.58
CA GLU A 409 -23.28 -23.26 23.07
C GLU A 409 -24.32 -23.27 24.18
N SER A 410 -24.29 -22.30 25.10
CA SER A 410 -25.31 -22.17 26.13
C SER A 410 -26.70 -21.82 25.58
N TYR A 411 -26.78 -21.01 24.51
CA TYR A 411 -28.06 -20.71 23.83
C TYR A 411 -28.54 -21.82 22.90
N LYS A 412 -27.68 -22.72 22.43
CA LYS A 412 -28.09 -23.91 21.66
C LYS A 412 -28.57 -25.05 22.54
N ASN A 413 -28.20 -25.03 23.82
CA ASN A 413 -28.56 -26.03 24.81
C ASN A 413 -29.74 -25.59 25.72
N MET A 414 -30.33 -24.42 25.47
CA MET A 414 -31.62 -23.96 25.99
C MET A 414 -32.71 -24.06 24.90
#